data_bc46813c605c4a9d8c7a0be0e324fd90
#
_entry.id   bc46813c605c4a9d8c7a0be0e324fd90
#
_cell.length_a   1.000
_cell.length_b   1.000
_cell.length_c   1.000
_cell.angle_alpha   90.00
_cell.angle_beta   90.00
_cell.angle_gamma   90.00
#
_symmetry.space_group_name_H-M   'P 1'
#
loop_
_entity.id
_entity.type
_entity.pdbx_description
1 polymer ?
#
loop_
_entity_poly.entity_id
_entity_poly.type
_entity_poly.pdbx_seq_one_letter_code
_entity_poly.pdbx_strand_id
1 'polypeptide(L)'
;MANTKELSVEDKLRAIYDLQLIDSRIDEIRNVRGELPLEVEDLEDEVAGLSTRSEKLKSELEVIEEQIKAKKIAIEEHKEVIKKYTKQQESVRNNREFNSLTKEVEFQELEIQLAEKQIKEMKASIEHKKEVISNLKEKLDAKSSHLKHKKSELDAIMAETQKEETFLTEKSAEFASQIEDRLLAAYNRIRSSVRNGLAVVSIERGASAGSFFTIPPQTQVEIASRKKIITDEHLSLIHI
;
A
#
# COMPACT_ATOMS: atom_id res chain seq x y z
N MET A 1 7.17 59.27 17.01
CA MET A 1 5.87 58.95 16.42
C MET A 1 6.17 58.41 15.05
N ALA A 2 6.21 57.13 14.88
CA ALA A 2 6.39 56.49 13.57
C ALA A 2 5.10 56.69 12.76
N ASN A 3 5.21 57.31 11.60
CA ASN A 3 4.14 57.56 10.68
C ASN A 3 3.75 56.20 10.07
N THR A 4 2.84 55.49 10.69
CA THR A 4 2.22 54.27 10.12
C THR A 4 1.39 54.72 8.92
N LYS A 5 1.99 54.71 7.73
CA LYS A 5 1.24 54.78 6.48
C LYS A 5 0.19 53.69 6.55
N GLU A 6 -1.08 54.03 6.67
CA GLU A 6 -2.17 53.09 6.51
C GLU A 6 -2.00 52.43 5.13
N LEU A 7 -1.70 51.13 5.13
CA LEU A 7 -1.57 50.32 3.93
C LEU A 7 -2.88 50.42 3.13
N SER A 8 -2.79 50.63 1.84
CA SER A 8 -3.97 50.63 0.98
C SER A 8 -4.69 49.29 1.03
N VAL A 9 -5.96 49.24 0.71
CA VAL A 9 -6.73 47.97 0.64
C VAL A 9 -6.07 46.98 -0.34
N GLU A 10 -5.53 47.53 -1.44
CA GLU A 10 -4.78 46.73 -2.41
C GLU A 10 -3.52 46.11 -1.83
N ASP A 11 -2.73 46.88 -1.05
CA ASP A 11 -1.52 46.36 -0.42
C ASP A 11 -1.85 45.28 0.62
N LYS A 12 -2.93 45.44 1.40
CA LYS A 12 -3.42 44.45 2.36
C LYS A 12 -3.86 43.15 1.67
N LEU A 13 -4.57 43.26 0.54
CA LEU A 13 -4.99 42.06 -0.23
C LEU A 13 -3.81 41.36 -0.87
N ARG A 14 -2.85 42.08 -1.41
CA ARG A 14 -1.60 41.49 -1.95
C ARG A 14 -0.86 40.73 -0.87
N ALA A 15 -0.66 41.33 0.30
CA ALA A 15 0.04 40.70 1.40
C ALA A 15 -0.60 39.36 1.84
N ILE A 16 -1.96 39.31 1.89
CA ILE A 16 -2.67 38.08 2.21
C ILE A 16 -2.56 37.08 1.06
N TYR A 17 -2.64 37.51 -0.18
CA TYR A 17 -2.50 36.64 -1.32
C TYR A 17 -1.10 36.02 -1.42
N ASP A 18 -0.05 36.81 -1.18
CA ASP A 18 1.32 36.33 -1.13
C ASP A 18 1.52 35.33 0.02
N LEU A 19 0.94 35.59 1.20
CA LEU A 19 0.89 34.63 2.31
C LEU A 19 0.19 33.34 1.89
N GLN A 20 -0.96 33.43 1.22
CA GLN A 20 -1.69 32.26 0.74
C GLN A 20 -0.89 31.41 -0.24
N LEU A 21 -0.11 32.02 -1.14
CA LEU A 21 0.75 31.28 -2.07
C LEU A 21 1.81 30.44 -1.31
N ILE A 22 2.41 31.03 -0.29
CA ILE A 22 3.40 30.35 0.56
C ILE A 22 2.73 29.20 1.30
N ASP A 23 1.63 29.47 1.96
CA ASP A 23 0.89 28.47 2.74
C ASP A 23 0.32 27.35 1.88
N SER A 24 -0.15 27.64 0.67
CA SER A 24 -0.63 26.63 -0.29
C SER A 24 0.51 25.70 -0.70
N ARG A 25 1.72 26.24 -0.88
CA ARG A 25 2.89 25.42 -1.17
C ARG A 25 3.28 24.50 0.01
N ILE A 26 3.14 24.99 1.24
CA ILE A 26 3.32 24.16 2.44
C ILE A 26 2.30 23.01 2.49
N ASP A 27 1.04 23.30 2.15
CA ASP A 27 -0.01 22.26 2.13
C ASP A 27 0.24 21.22 1.02
N GLU A 28 0.69 21.63 -0.17
CA GLU A 28 1.10 20.70 -1.22
C GLU A 28 2.20 19.75 -0.75
N ILE A 29 3.23 20.30 -0.11
CA ILE A 29 4.35 19.51 0.46
C ILE A 29 3.80 18.49 1.49
N ARG A 30 2.94 18.95 2.39
CA ARG A 30 2.36 18.08 3.42
C ARG A 30 1.48 16.98 2.83
N ASN A 31 0.70 17.28 1.80
CA ASN A 31 -0.14 16.30 1.12
C ASN A 31 0.71 15.23 0.44
N VAL A 32 1.73 15.62 -0.33
CA VAL A 32 2.67 14.68 -0.96
C VAL A 32 3.36 13.79 0.08
N ARG A 33 3.82 14.38 1.18
CA ARG A 33 4.44 13.64 2.30
C ARG A 33 3.46 12.71 3.03
N GLY A 34 2.16 12.98 2.98
CA GLY A 34 1.14 12.12 3.56
C GLY A 34 0.76 10.93 2.67
N GLU A 35 0.83 11.08 1.35
CA GLU A 35 0.45 10.03 0.39
C GLU A 35 1.59 9.01 0.13
N LEU A 36 2.82 9.47 0.03
CA LEU A 36 3.98 8.61 -0.27
C LEU A 36 4.22 7.47 0.74
N PRO A 37 4.11 7.68 2.07
CA PRO A 37 4.24 6.60 3.03
C PRO A 37 3.19 5.49 2.87
N LEU A 38 1.96 5.82 2.47
CA LEU A 38 0.89 4.85 2.24
C LEU A 38 1.21 3.91 1.07
N GLU A 39 1.77 4.45 -0.04
CA GLU A 39 2.22 3.62 -1.16
C GLU A 39 3.33 2.64 -0.75
N VAL A 40 4.22 3.06 0.14
CA VAL A 40 5.29 2.19 0.66
C VAL A 40 4.72 1.12 1.58
N GLU A 41 3.76 1.46 2.45
CA GLU A 41 3.07 0.52 3.34
C GLU A 41 2.30 -0.55 2.54
N ASP A 42 1.57 -0.16 1.50
CA ASP A 42 0.89 -1.09 0.60
C ASP A 42 1.87 -2.09 -0.06
N LEU A 43 3.04 -1.59 -0.50
CA LEU A 43 4.08 -2.45 -1.06
C LEU A 43 4.73 -3.38 -0.01
N GLU A 44 4.88 -2.93 1.23
CA GLU A 44 5.35 -3.76 2.35
C GLU A 44 4.39 -4.90 2.63
N ASP A 45 3.10 -4.61 2.67
CA ASP A 45 2.05 -5.61 2.89
C ASP A 45 2.00 -6.63 1.74
N GLU A 46 2.15 -6.19 0.49
CA GLU A 46 2.23 -7.09 -0.65
C GLU A 46 3.45 -8.04 -0.54
N VAL A 47 4.62 -7.52 -0.19
CA VAL A 47 5.85 -8.31 -0.02
C VAL A 47 5.69 -9.30 1.14
N ALA A 48 5.14 -8.86 2.27
CA ALA A 48 4.87 -9.72 3.43
C ALA A 48 3.88 -10.85 3.08
N GLY A 49 2.81 -10.53 2.35
CA GLY A 49 1.83 -11.52 1.88
C GLY A 49 2.45 -12.57 0.93
N LEU A 50 3.29 -12.14 -0.02
CA LEU A 50 4.00 -13.06 -0.92
C LEU A 50 5.01 -13.93 -0.16
N SER A 51 5.72 -13.37 0.82
CA SER A 51 6.67 -14.11 1.68
C SER A 51 5.95 -15.19 2.47
N THR A 52 4.88 -14.85 3.18
CA THR A 52 4.05 -15.78 3.95
C THR A 52 3.50 -16.91 3.08
N ARG A 53 3.03 -16.57 1.86
CA ARG A 53 2.55 -17.58 0.92
C ARG A 53 3.67 -18.51 0.45
N SER A 54 4.85 -17.99 0.20
CA SER A 54 6.02 -18.79 -0.18
C SER A 54 6.43 -19.75 0.92
N GLU A 55 6.48 -19.29 2.18
CA GLU A 55 6.79 -20.11 3.35
C GLU A 55 5.77 -21.24 3.56
N LYS A 56 4.49 -20.92 3.44
CA LYS A 56 3.41 -21.90 3.53
C LYS A 56 3.57 -23.01 2.47
N LEU A 57 3.82 -22.63 1.22
CA LEU A 57 4.02 -23.62 0.15
C LEU A 57 5.27 -24.48 0.37
N LYS A 58 6.35 -23.91 0.91
CA LYS A 58 7.54 -24.67 1.28
C LYS A 58 7.25 -25.69 2.39
N SER A 59 6.54 -25.29 3.44
CA SER A 59 6.16 -26.21 4.52
C SER A 59 5.23 -27.33 4.02
N GLU A 60 4.28 -27.02 3.14
CA GLU A 60 3.43 -28.03 2.50
C GLU A 60 4.26 -29.03 1.66
N LEU A 61 5.30 -28.54 0.98
CA LEU A 61 6.20 -29.38 0.19
C LEU A 61 7.00 -30.33 1.08
N GLU A 62 7.53 -29.86 2.20
CA GLU A 62 8.23 -30.69 3.20
C GLU A 62 7.34 -31.81 3.73
N VAL A 63 6.07 -31.50 4.07
CA VAL A 63 5.11 -32.51 4.51
C VAL A 63 4.88 -33.59 3.43
N ILE A 64 4.73 -33.20 2.16
CA ILE A 64 4.56 -34.17 1.08
C ILE A 64 5.82 -35.03 0.90
N GLU A 65 7.01 -34.45 1.01
CA GLU A 65 8.28 -35.18 0.92
C GLU A 65 8.41 -36.21 2.07
N GLU A 66 8.00 -35.85 3.30
CA GLU A 66 7.95 -36.79 4.43
C GLU A 66 6.94 -37.92 4.20
N GLN A 67 5.75 -37.60 3.65
CA GLN A 67 4.77 -38.62 3.30
C GLN A 67 5.31 -39.60 2.24
N ILE A 68 6.04 -39.12 1.25
CA ILE A 68 6.69 -39.98 0.26
C ILE A 68 7.73 -40.89 0.91
N LYS A 69 8.53 -40.39 1.87
CA LYS A 69 9.49 -41.22 2.63
C LYS A 69 8.77 -42.30 3.42
N ALA A 70 7.72 -41.94 4.14
CA ALA A 70 6.93 -42.93 4.89
C ALA A 70 6.31 -43.99 3.98
N LYS A 71 5.76 -43.61 2.82
CA LYS A 71 5.22 -44.59 1.85
C LYS A 71 6.29 -45.50 1.26
N LYS A 72 7.51 -45.03 1.02
CA LYS A 72 8.62 -45.86 0.57
C LYS A 72 9.03 -46.89 1.63
N ILE A 73 9.07 -46.53 2.90
CA ILE A 73 9.34 -47.42 4.01
C ILE A 73 8.25 -48.51 4.07
N ALA A 74 6.99 -48.12 4.00
CA ALA A 74 5.87 -49.09 3.99
C ALA A 74 5.96 -50.07 2.81
N ILE A 75 6.38 -49.61 1.61
CA ILE A 75 6.60 -50.52 0.46
C ILE A 75 7.68 -51.55 0.77
N GLU A 76 8.76 -51.17 1.42
CA GLU A 76 9.83 -52.14 1.79
C GLU A 76 9.34 -53.12 2.86
N GLU A 77 8.57 -52.65 3.84
CA GLU A 77 7.93 -53.53 4.85
C GLU A 77 6.98 -54.55 4.18
N HIS A 78 6.13 -54.12 3.28
CA HIS A 78 5.24 -55.00 2.51
C HIS A 78 6.02 -56.03 1.68
N LYS A 79 7.13 -55.63 1.05
CA LYS A 79 8.02 -56.57 0.32
C LYS A 79 8.64 -57.62 1.22
N GLU A 80 9.03 -57.24 2.44
CA GLU A 80 9.57 -58.18 3.42
C GLU A 80 8.53 -59.18 3.88
N VAL A 81 7.27 -58.69 4.10
CA VAL A 81 6.14 -59.56 4.44
C VAL A 81 5.83 -60.55 3.32
N ILE A 82 5.83 -60.10 2.07
CA ILE A 82 5.67 -60.96 0.89
C ILE A 82 6.73 -62.06 0.89
N LYS A 83 8.00 -61.71 1.06
CA LYS A 83 9.10 -62.71 1.11
C LYS A 83 8.89 -63.74 2.23
N LYS A 84 8.37 -63.29 3.38
CA LYS A 84 8.08 -64.17 4.51
C LYS A 84 6.95 -65.13 4.17
N TYR A 85 5.85 -64.62 3.60
CA TYR A 85 4.69 -65.46 3.24
C TYR A 85 5.02 -66.41 2.10
N THR A 86 5.81 -66.03 1.12
CA THR A 86 6.25 -66.90 0.03
C THR A 86 7.10 -68.06 0.57
N LYS A 87 8.02 -67.80 1.54
CA LYS A 87 8.78 -68.89 2.21
C LYS A 87 7.89 -69.80 3.02
N GLN A 88 6.87 -69.27 3.65
CA GLN A 88 5.88 -70.08 4.39
C GLN A 88 5.04 -70.97 3.44
N GLN A 89 4.65 -70.47 2.26
CA GLN A 89 3.94 -71.22 1.24
C GLN A 89 4.72 -72.43 0.77
N GLU A 90 6.05 -72.34 0.66
CA GLU A 90 6.90 -73.48 0.30
C GLU A 90 6.89 -74.61 1.33
N SER A 91 6.62 -74.29 2.59
CA SER A 91 6.61 -75.28 3.70
C SER A 91 5.24 -75.83 4.03
N VAL A 92 4.15 -75.23 3.55
CA VAL A 92 2.76 -75.63 3.86
C VAL A 92 2.32 -76.78 3.00
N ARG A 93 1.71 -77.81 3.64
CA ARG A 93 1.12 -78.99 2.97
C ARG A 93 -0.41 -78.96 2.87
N ASN A 94 -1.05 -77.96 3.48
CA ASN A 94 -2.51 -77.86 3.54
C ASN A 94 -2.98 -76.79 2.48
N ASN A 95 -3.83 -77.21 1.54
CA ASN A 95 -4.37 -76.39 0.47
C ASN A 95 -5.16 -75.14 1.01
N ARG A 96 -5.79 -75.25 2.17
CA ARG A 96 -6.55 -74.13 2.77
C ARG A 96 -5.61 -73.04 3.28
N GLU A 97 -4.52 -73.43 3.93
CA GLU A 97 -3.48 -72.51 4.42
C GLU A 97 -2.70 -71.89 3.25
N PHE A 98 -2.40 -72.68 2.23
CA PHE A 98 -1.75 -72.19 1.02
C PHE A 98 -2.60 -71.10 0.34
N ASN A 99 -3.91 -71.34 0.13
CA ASN A 99 -4.81 -70.37 -0.45
C ASN A 99 -4.98 -69.11 0.41
N SER A 100 -4.91 -69.21 1.73
CA SER A 100 -4.95 -68.05 2.63
C SER A 100 -3.68 -67.21 2.47
N LEU A 101 -2.50 -67.84 2.44
CA LEU A 101 -1.23 -67.10 2.24
C LEU A 101 -1.15 -66.48 0.84
N THR A 102 -1.71 -67.12 -0.19
CA THR A 102 -1.79 -66.54 -1.53
C THR A 102 -2.58 -65.24 -1.53
N LYS A 103 -3.75 -65.24 -0.86
CA LYS A 103 -4.58 -64.02 -0.74
C LYS A 103 -3.85 -62.92 0.05
N GLU A 104 -3.10 -63.29 1.08
CA GLU A 104 -2.33 -62.30 1.84
C GLU A 104 -1.19 -61.72 0.98
N VAL A 105 -0.51 -62.51 0.16
CA VAL A 105 0.48 -62.01 -0.79
C VAL A 105 -0.14 -61.07 -1.82
N GLU A 106 -1.27 -61.47 -2.43
CA GLU A 106 -2.01 -60.62 -3.37
C GLU A 106 -2.44 -59.30 -2.73
N PHE A 107 -2.90 -59.35 -1.47
CA PHE A 107 -3.25 -58.14 -0.73
C PHE A 107 -2.03 -57.21 -0.55
N GLN A 108 -0.89 -57.74 -0.11
CA GLN A 108 0.34 -56.96 0.06
C GLN A 108 0.84 -56.38 -1.26
N GLU A 109 0.70 -57.10 -2.37
CA GLU A 109 1.06 -56.61 -3.70
C GLU A 109 0.15 -55.46 -4.13
N LEU A 110 -1.15 -55.53 -3.86
CA LEU A 110 -2.10 -54.43 -4.13
C LEU A 110 -1.80 -53.19 -3.28
N GLU A 111 -1.42 -53.35 -2.02
CA GLU A 111 -0.99 -52.25 -1.15
C GLU A 111 0.29 -51.57 -1.69
N ILE A 112 1.24 -52.32 -2.21
CA ILE A 112 2.46 -51.79 -2.87
C ILE A 112 2.05 -50.98 -4.10
N GLN A 113 1.20 -51.53 -4.97
CA GLN A 113 0.74 -50.80 -6.18
C GLN A 113 0.01 -49.52 -5.83
N LEU A 114 -0.84 -49.51 -4.80
CA LEU A 114 -1.54 -48.36 -4.30
C LEU A 114 -0.56 -47.28 -3.79
N ALA A 115 0.43 -47.70 -2.97
CA ALA A 115 1.46 -46.83 -2.46
C ALA A 115 2.33 -46.24 -3.57
N GLU A 116 2.73 -47.02 -4.56
CA GLU A 116 3.47 -46.53 -5.74
C GLU A 116 2.68 -45.51 -6.55
N LYS A 117 1.40 -45.75 -6.78
CA LYS A 117 0.51 -44.80 -7.45
C LYS A 117 0.42 -43.48 -6.68
N GLN A 118 0.22 -43.54 -5.37
CA GLN A 118 0.19 -42.36 -4.49
C GLN A 118 1.51 -41.59 -4.53
N ILE A 119 2.65 -42.28 -4.49
CA ILE A 119 3.97 -41.64 -4.61
C ILE A 119 4.10 -40.93 -5.95
N LYS A 120 3.61 -41.51 -7.05
CA LYS A 120 3.64 -40.86 -8.36
C LYS A 120 2.81 -39.59 -8.39
N GLU A 121 1.61 -39.62 -7.82
CA GLU A 121 0.72 -38.44 -7.71
C GLU A 121 1.35 -37.35 -6.83
N MET A 122 1.93 -37.73 -5.68
CA MET A 122 2.63 -36.80 -4.79
C MET A 122 3.86 -36.17 -5.46
N LYS A 123 4.63 -36.92 -6.23
CA LYS A 123 5.77 -36.39 -7.00
C LYS A 123 5.31 -35.38 -8.05
N ALA A 124 4.24 -35.63 -8.77
CA ALA A 124 3.67 -34.68 -9.72
C ALA A 124 3.22 -33.39 -9.03
N SER A 125 2.60 -33.50 -7.82
CA SER A 125 2.23 -32.37 -6.99
C SER A 125 3.44 -31.55 -6.51
N ILE A 126 4.56 -32.23 -6.15
CA ILE A 126 5.81 -31.56 -5.78
C ILE A 126 6.35 -30.72 -6.93
N GLU A 127 6.42 -31.29 -8.14
CA GLU A 127 6.94 -30.55 -9.31
C GLU A 127 6.09 -29.30 -9.61
N HIS A 128 4.77 -29.42 -9.57
CA HIS A 128 3.88 -28.28 -9.74
C HIS A 128 4.09 -27.23 -8.63
N LYS A 129 4.17 -27.65 -7.36
CA LYS A 129 4.43 -26.73 -6.25
C LYS A 129 5.79 -26.03 -6.35
N LYS A 130 6.83 -26.73 -6.80
CA LYS A 130 8.17 -26.15 -7.04
C LYS A 130 8.12 -25.07 -8.11
N GLU A 131 7.41 -25.30 -9.21
CA GLU A 131 7.22 -24.30 -10.26
C GLU A 131 6.50 -23.05 -9.71
N VAL A 132 5.42 -23.24 -8.93
CA VAL A 132 4.70 -22.12 -8.29
C VAL A 132 5.61 -21.35 -7.32
N ILE A 133 6.42 -22.04 -6.52
CA ILE A 133 7.37 -21.41 -5.59
C ILE A 133 8.44 -20.61 -6.36
N SER A 134 8.96 -21.14 -7.48
CA SER A 134 9.91 -20.41 -8.32
C SER A 134 9.32 -19.12 -8.86
N ASN A 135 8.11 -19.18 -9.42
CA ASN A 135 7.40 -18.01 -9.93
C ASN A 135 7.06 -16.98 -8.83
N LEU A 136 6.72 -17.47 -7.61
CA LEU A 136 6.50 -16.60 -6.46
C LEU A 136 7.79 -15.94 -6.00
N LYS A 137 8.92 -16.64 -6.02
CA LYS A 137 10.22 -16.10 -5.65
C LYS A 137 10.64 -14.98 -6.60
N GLU A 138 10.50 -15.16 -7.90
CA GLU A 138 10.79 -14.11 -8.89
C GLU A 138 9.93 -12.86 -8.65
N LYS A 139 8.64 -13.04 -8.38
CA LYS A 139 7.74 -11.92 -8.05
C LYS A 139 8.14 -11.23 -6.75
N LEU A 140 8.52 -12.00 -5.74
CA LEU A 140 8.95 -11.49 -4.44
C LEU A 140 10.24 -10.67 -4.57
N ASP A 141 11.22 -11.18 -5.32
CA ASP A 141 12.49 -10.50 -5.57
C ASP A 141 12.27 -9.19 -6.35
N ALA A 142 11.40 -9.20 -7.37
CA ALA A 142 11.04 -8.00 -8.13
C ALA A 142 10.33 -6.95 -7.24
N LYS A 143 9.32 -7.38 -6.45
CA LYS A 143 8.57 -6.48 -5.55
C LYS A 143 9.46 -5.95 -4.42
N SER A 144 10.33 -6.77 -3.85
CA SER A 144 11.27 -6.36 -2.81
C SER A 144 12.30 -5.33 -3.33
N SER A 145 12.79 -5.52 -4.56
CA SER A 145 13.65 -4.54 -5.21
C SER A 145 12.91 -3.21 -5.46
N HIS A 146 11.68 -3.28 -5.93
CA HIS A 146 10.84 -2.10 -6.13
C HIS A 146 10.56 -1.36 -4.82
N LEU A 147 10.20 -2.09 -3.76
CA LEU A 147 10.00 -1.54 -2.40
C LEU A 147 11.26 -0.81 -1.90
N LYS A 148 12.43 -1.43 -2.06
CA LYS A 148 13.70 -0.81 -1.65
C LYS A 148 13.97 0.49 -2.40
N HIS A 149 13.68 0.53 -3.70
CA HIS A 149 13.82 1.75 -4.50
C HIS A 149 12.85 2.83 -4.03
N LYS A 150 11.58 2.47 -3.84
CA LYS A 150 10.53 3.39 -3.35
C LYS A 150 10.84 3.96 -1.96
N LYS A 151 11.36 3.14 -1.03
CA LYS A 151 11.82 3.63 0.27
C LYS A 151 12.95 4.66 0.15
N SER A 152 13.94 4.38 -0.70
CA SER A 152 15.05 5.33 -0.92
C SER A 152 14.57 6.63 -1.57
N GLU A 153 13.60 6.55 -2.47
CA GLU A 153 12.95 7.71 -3.09
C GLU A 153 12.17 8.54 -2.06
N LEU A 154 11.38 7.85 -1.20
CA LEU A 154 10.65 8.48 -0.10
C LEU A 154 11.59 9.21 0.86
N ASP A 155 12.67 8.57 1.30
CA ASP A 155 13.65 9.17 2.21
C ASP A 155 14.28 10.43 1.59
N ALA A 156 14.61 10.40 0.30
CA ALA A 156 15.18 11.55 -0.41
C ALA A 156 14.17 12.71 -0.50
N ILE A 157 12.91 12.42 -0.89
CA ILE A 157 11.84 13.42 -0.98
C ILE A 157 11.54 14.00 0.41
N MET A 158 11.49 13.17 1.45
CA MET A 158 11.27 13.63 2.82
C MET A 158 12.36 14.57 3.30
N ALA A 159 13.62 14.26 2.99
CA ALA A 159 14.76 15.10 3.39
C ALA A 159 14.79 16.44 2.62
N GLU A 160 14.43 16.45 1.35
CA GLU A 160 14.36 17.66 0.51
C GLU A 160 13.19 18.55 0.93
N THR A 161 12.00 17.97 1.01
CA THR A 161 10.76 18.70 1.36
C THR A 161 10.78 19.22 2.79
N GLN A 162 11.50 18.56 3.71
CA GLN A 162 11.67 19.08 5.09
C GLN A 162 12.38 20.43 5.10
N LYS A 163 13.42 20.60 4.29
CA LYS A 163 14.15 21.88 4.19
C LYS A 163 13.30 22.97 3.55
N GLU A 164 12.55 22.61 2.50
CA GLU A 164 11.64 23.53 1.83
C GLU A 164 10.50 23.97 2.79
N GLU A 165 9.90 23.03 3.51
CA GLU A 165 8.84 23.33 4.48
C GLU A 165 9.33 24.26 5.61
N THR A 166 10.51 24.03 6.18
CA THR A 166 11.05 24.90 7.23
C THR A 166 11.27 26.31 6.70
N PHE A 167 11.89 26.46 5.54
CA PHE A 167 12.10 27.75 4.92
C PHE A 167 10.80 28.49 4.60
N LEU A 168 9.81 27.78 4.05
CA LEU A 168 8.50 28.37 3.74
C LEU A 168 7.72 28.73 5.00
N THR A 169 7.84 27.96 6.08
CA THR A 169 7.18 28.25 7.37
C THR A 169 7.78 29.51 8.00
N GLU A 170 9.09 29.69 7.94
CA GLU A 170 9.74 30.93 8.40
C GLU A 170 9.28 32.14 7.59
N LYS A 171 9.20 31.99 6.26
CA LYS A 171 8.68 33.04 5.39
C LYS A 171 7.20 33.32 5.65
N SER A 172 6.37 32.31 5.82
CA SER A 172 4.95 32.49 6.17
C SER A 172 4.79 33.31 7.47
N ALA A 173 5.60 33.01 8.49
CA ALA A 173 5.60 33.78 9.75
C ALA A 173 6.07 35.23 9.54
N GLU A 174 7.09 35.48 8.68
CA GLU A 174 7.54 36.82 8.34
C GLU A 174 6.44 37.62 7.63
N PHE A 175 5.78 37.07 6.62
CA PHE A 175 4.67 37.70 5.91
C PHE A 175 3.46 37.93 6.80
N ALA A 176 3.13 36.94 7.65
CA ALA A 176 2.03 37.08 8.61
C ALA A 176 2.26 38.23 9.60
N SER A 177 3.51 38.50 10.00
CA SER A 177 3.82 39.61 10.92
C SER A 177 3.61 41.00 10.32
N GLN A 178 3.49 41.10 8.97
CA GLN A 178 3.25 42.34 8.26
C GLN A 178 1.75 42.63 8.04
N ILE A 179 0.89 41.64 8.33
CA ILE A 179 -0.56 41.71 8.15
C ILE A 179 -1.23 42.11 9.47
N GLU A 180 -2.28 42.91 9.38
CA GLU A 180 -3.10 43.32 10.54
C GLU A 180 -3.72 42.09 11.23
N ASP A 181 -3.61 41.96 12.54
CA ASP A 181 -4.07 40.81 13.34
C ASP A 181 -5.53 40.37 13.04
N ARG A 182 -6.42 41.34 12.87
CA ARG A 182 -7.83 41.09 12.56
C ARG A 182 -7.99 40.41 11.21
N LEU A 183 -7.21 40.82 10.24
CA LEU A 183 -7.27 40.33 8.86
C LEU A 183 -6.59 38.96 8.76
N LEU A 184 -5.50 38.77 9.47
CA LEU A 184 -4.82 37.47 9.59
C LEU A 184 -5.72 36.43 10.29
N ALA A 185 -6.42 36.82 11.36
CA ALA A 185 -7.38 35.96 12.03
C ALA A 185 -8.54 35.54 11.12
N ALA A 186 -9.05 36.46 10.31
CA ALA A 186 -10.08 36.15 9.30
C ALA A 186 -9.55 35.20 8.22
N TYR A 187 -8.36 35.45 7.70
CA TYR A 187 -7.68 34.60 6.75
C TYR A 187 -7.53 33.17 7.28
N ASN A 188 -6.95 32.98 8.47
CA ASN A 188 -6.74 31.67 9.07
C ASN A 188 -8.06 30.91 9.28
N ARG A 189 -9.10 31.60 9.73
CA ARG A 189 -10.43 31.01 9.94
C ARG A 189 -11.02 30.51 8.61
N ILE A 190 -10.94 31.31 7.54
CA ILE A 190 -11.47 30.95 6.23
C ILE A 190 -10.67 29.77 5.67
N ARG A 191 -9.34 29.87 5.70
CA ARG A 191 -8.45 28.84 5.19
C ARG A 191 -8.70 27.47 5.84
N SER A 192 -8.90 27.43 7.16
CA SER A 192 -9.18 26.19 7.88
C SER A 192 -10.57 25.61 7.63
N SER A 193 -11.54 26.46 7.17
CA SER A 193 -12.92 26.03 6.88
C SER A 193 -13.12 25.54 5.45
N VAL A 194 -12.23 25.89 4.54
CA VAL A 194 -12.35 25.58 3.11
C VAL A 194 -11.46 24.39 2.75
N ARG A 195 -12.02 23.46 2.00
CA ARG A 195 -11.36 22.18 1.69
C ARG A 195 -10.07 22.33 0.85
N ASN A 196 -10.01 23.36 0.00
CA ASN A 196 -8.86 23.64 -0.84
C ASN A 196 -7.84 24.60 -0.19
N GLY A 197 -8.07 25.05 1.05
CA GLY A 197 -7.19 25.96 1.76
C GLY A 197 -7.09 27.37 1.16
N LEU A 198 -7.93 27.74 0.20
CA LEU A 198 -7.91 29.05 -0.44
C LEU A 198 -8.84 30.01 0.29
N ALA A 199 -8.29 31.05 0.91
CA ALA A 199 -9.06 32.10 1.58
C ALA A 199 -9.28 33.33 0.66
N VAL A 200 -8.32 33.62 -0.21
CA VAL A 200 -8.35 34.71 -1.19
C VAL A 200 -8.48 34.12 -2.59
N VAL A 201 -9.47 34.54 -3.36
CA VAL A 201 -9.77 33.98 -4.67
C VAL A 201 -10.06 35.08 -5.69
N SER A 202 -9.70 34.83 -6.95
CA SER A 202 -9.99 35.70 -8.06
C SER A 202 -11.44 35.54 -8.53
N ILE A 203 -11.89 36.53 -9.30
CA ILE A 203 -13.16 36.43 -10.03
C ILE A 203 -12.84 36.06 -11.47
N GLU A 204 -13.41 34.96 -11.93
CA GLU A 204 -13.28 34.50 -13.31
C GLU A 204 -14.65 34.37 -13.95
N ARG A 205 -14.84 35.06 -15.08
CA ARG A 205 -16.10 35.03 -15.86
C ARG A 205 -17.35 35.38 -15.04
N GLY A 206 -17.18 36.23 -14.03
CA GLY A 206 -18.30 36.66 -13.18
C GLY A 206 -18.66 35.68 -12.06
N ALA A 207 -17.82 34.67 -11.82
CA ALA A 207 -17.94 33.70 -10.73
C ALA A 207 -16.70 33.73 -9.83
N SER A 208 -16.87 33.36 -8.57
CA SER A 208 -15.76 33.16 -7.63
C SER A 208 -14.94 31.93 -8.02
N ALA A 209 -13.61 32.05 -8.12
CA ALA A 209 -12.73 30.91 -8.42
C ALA A 209 -12.61 29.90 -7.27
N GLY A 210 -13.15 30.23 -6.09
CA GLY A 210 -13.12 29.32 -4.92
C GLY A 210 -14.45 28.61 -4.67
N SER A 211 -15.58 29.35 -4.76
CA SER A 211 -16.93 28.82 -4.53
C SER A 211 -17.62 28.34 -5.80
N PHE A 212 -17.17 28.82 -6.96
CA PHE A 212 -17.80 28.67 -8.28
C PHE A 212 -19.20 29.27 -8.40
N PHE A 213 -19.65 30.01 -7.40
CA PHE A 213 -20.93 30.74 -7.47
C PHE A 213 -20.79 32.04 -8.24
N THR A 214 -21.85 32.37 -8.97
CA THR A 214 -21.93 33.63 -9.73
C THR A 214 -22.03 34.81 -8.78
N ILE A 215 -21.20 35.83 -8.99
CA ILE A 215 -21.14 37.03 -8.17
C ILE A 215 -22.05 38.08 -8.84
N PRO A 216 -22.95 38.77 -8.07
CA PRO A 216 -23.78 39.82 -8.61
C PRO A 216 -22.95 40.91 -9.32
N PRO A 217 -23.41 41.47 -10.47
CA PRO A 217 -22.65 42.47 -11.23
C PRO A 217 -22.24 43.69 -10.42
N GLN A 218 -23.09 44.12 -9.47
CA GLN A 218 -22.79 45.25 -8.62
C GLN A 218 -21.62 44.97 -7.69
N THR A 219 -21.57 43.77 -7.11
CA THR A 219 -20.44 43.29 -6.26
C THR A 219 -19.16 43.19 -7.09
N GLN A 220 -19.22 42.72 -8.34
CA GLN A 220 -18.07 42.70 -9.24
C GLN A 220 -17.49 44.11 -9.46
N VAL A 221 -18.34 45.12 -9.66
CA VAL A 221 -17.88 46.51 -9.80
C VAL A 221 -17.28 47.05 -8.51
N GLU A 222 -17.82 46.67 -7.35
CA GLU A 222 -17.24 47.07 -6.05
C GLU A 222 -15.88 46.44 -5.84
N ILE A 223 -15.70 45.17 -6.19
CA ILE A 223 -14.41 44.46 -6.12
C ILE A 223 -13.42 45.14 -7.07
N ALA A 224 -13.81 45.40 -8.32
CA ALA A 224 -12.99 46.09 -9.31
C ALA A 224 -12.54 47.48 -8.86
N SER A 225 -13.34 48.16 -8.03
CA SER A 225 -13.00 49.47 -7.48
C SER A 225 -11.85 49.48 -6.46
N ARG A 226 -11.51 48.31 -5.89
CA ARG A 226 -10.43 48.06 -4.90
C ARG A 226 -10.52 48.93 -3.62
N LYS A 227 -11.69 49.42 -3.29
CA LYS A 227 -11.90 50.29 -2.12
C LYS A 227 -12.22 49.55 -0.85
N LYS A 228 -12.68 48.31 -0.95
CA LYS A 228 -13.10 47.44 0.16
C LYS A 228 -12.65 46.04 -0.04
N ILE A 229 -12.37 45.32 1.05
CA ILE A 229 -12.27 43.87 1.10
C ILE A 229 -13.70 43.34 1.10
N ILE A 230 -14.06 42.53 0.10
CA ILE A 230 -15.38 41.94 -0.05
C ILE A 230 -15.25 40.43 0.19
N THR A 231 -16.09 39.91 1.04
CA THR A 231 -16.17 38.49 1.36
C THR A 231 -17.39 37.88 0.72
N ASP A 232 -17.27 36.66 0.21
CA ASP A 232 -18.37 35.84 -0.31
C ASP A 232 -19.32 35.47 0.85
N GLU A 233 -20.64 35.66 0.62
CA GLU A 233 -21.66 35.32 1.62
C GLU A 233 -21.76 33.82 1.89
N HIS A 234 -21.37 32.96 0.93
CA HIS A 234 -21.51 31.51 1.02
C HIS A 234 -20.34 30.82 1.73
N LEU A 235 -19.10 31.24 1.48
CA LEU A 235 -17.91 30.64 2.03
C LEU A 235 -17.00 31.62 2.77
N SER A 236 -17.42 32.88 2.92
CA SER A 236 -16.63 33.99 3.51
C SER A 236 -15.26 34.16 2.83
N LEU A 237 -15.12 33.75 1.55
CA LEU A 237 -13.92 33.95 0.74
C LEU A 237 -13.67 35.43 0.46
N ILE A 238 -12.41 35.86 0.44
CA ILE A 238 -12.00 37.21 0.10
C ILE A 238 -11.77 37.29 -1.41
N HIS A 239 -12.38 38.26 -2.06
CA HIS A 239 -12.23 38.48 -3.51
C HIS A 239 -11.21 39.56 -3.84
N ILE A 240 -10.41 39.31 -4.87
CA ILE A 240 -9.45 40.25 -5.46
C ILE A 240 -9.73 40.44 -6.96
#